data_e0c1ac9f0ea9228044fdf47e5d872e58
#
_entry.id   e0c1ac9f0ea9228044fdf47e5d872e58
#
_cell.length_a   1.000
_cell.length_b   1.000
_cell.length_c   1.000
_cell.angle_alpha   90.00
_cell.angle_beta   90.00
_cell.angle_gamma   90.00
#
_symmetry.space_group_name_H-M   'P 1'
#
loop_
_entity.id
_entity.type
_entity.pdbx_description
1 polymer ?
#
loop_
_entity_poly.entity_id
_entity_poly.type
_entity_poly.pdbx_seq_one_letter_code
_entity_poly.pdbx_strand_id
1 'polypeptide(L)'
;MTTLRLLGSGSKDGGCPALYATDNGHVVQGIAAREGRAVLVPHALLNWAEPGTVLAVETTDTAGMVLVAGEPVTADVRERLTLDSDETAVEVPRCSQ
;
A
#
# COMPACT_ATOMS: atom_id res chain seq x y z
N MET A 1 7.16 -9.20 15.50
CA MET A 1 7.32 -9.30 14.05
C MET A 1 6.00 -9.00 13.35
N THR A 2 6.04 -8.17 12.34
CA THR A 2 4.83 -7.81 11.60
C THR A 2 4.39 -8.95 10.68
N THR A 3 3.12 -9.33 10.78
CA THR A 3 2.55 -10.31 9.87
C THR A 3 2.04 -9.59 8.63
N LEU A 4 2.45 -10.07 7.46
CA LEU A 4 1.98 -9.54 6.19
C LEU A 4 1.15 -10.59 5.48
N ARG A 5 -0.08 -10.22 5.15
CA ARG A 5 -0.96 -11.12 4.39
C ARG A 5 -1.36 -10.42 3.10
N LEU A 6 -0.95 -10.97 1.97
CA LEU A 6 -1.27 -10.38 0.67
C LEU A 6 -2.77 -10.45 0.42
N LEU A 7 -3.37 -9.29 0.17
CA LEU A 7 -4.77 -9.19 -0.18
C LEU A 7 -4.96 -9.10 -1.69
N GLY A 8 -4.05 -8.41 -2.37
CA GLY A 8 -4.13 -8.29 -3.80
C GLY A 8 -2.88 -7.64 -4.39
N SER A 9 -2.64 -7.91 -5.65
CA SER A 9 -1.52 -7.36 -6.39
C SER A 9 -1.97 -7.02 -7.79
N GLY A 10 -1.49 -5.91 -8.31
CA GLY A 10 -1.78 -5.50 -9.67
C GLY A 10 -0.89 -6.16 -10.72
N SER A 11 0.06 -6.97 -10.28
CA SER A 11 1.02 -7.60 -11.16
C SER A 11 0.95 -9.12 -11.02
N LYS A 12 1.04 -9.82 -12.15
CA LYS A 12 1.08 -11.28 -12.16
C LYS A 12 2.37 -11.81 -11.55
N ASP A 13 3.41 -11.00 -11.55
CA ASP A 13 4.73 -11.39 -11.07
C ASP A 13 4.95 -11.04 -9.62
N GLY A 14 3.90 -10.62 -8.91
CA GLY A 14 4.00 -10.31 -7.50
C GLY A 14 4.68 -8.99 -7.18
N GLY A 15 4.89 -8.18 -8.22
CA GLY A 15 5.47 -6.86 -8.04
C GLY A 15 4.43 -5.83 -7.64
N CYS A 16 4.78 -4.59 -7.79
CA CYS A 16 3.93 -3.44 -7.51
C CYS A 16 2.80 -3.32 -8.52
N PRO A 17 1.64 -2.83 -8.14
CA PRO A 17 1.27 -2.46 -6.78
C PRO A 17 0.76 -3.66 -5.99
N ALA A 18 0.77 -3.54 -4.67
CA ALA A 18 0.27 -4.61 -3.82
C ALA A 18 -0.35 -4.05 -2.54
N LEU A 19 -1.32 -4.78 -2.01
CA LEU A 19 -1.99 -4.45 -0.77
C LEU A 19 -1.87 -5.62 0.18
N TYR A 20 -1.40 -5.36 1.39
CA TYR A 20 -1.24 -6.36 2.44
C TYR A 20 -2.01 -5.96 3.68
N ALA A 21 -2.53 -6.95 4.40
CA ALA A 21 -3.08 -6.74 5.72
C ALA A 21 -2.02 -7.03 6.77
N THR A 22 -2.05 -6.25 7.85
CA THR A 22 -1.18 -6.45 9.01
C THR A 22 -2.04 -6.54 10.26
N ASP A 23 -1.42 -6.82 11.40
CA ASP A 23 -2.13 -6.88 12.67
C ASP A 23 -2.74 -5.52 13.06
N ASN A 24 -2.13 -4.44 12.61
CA ASN A 24 -2.51 -3.08 13.01
C ASN A 24 -3.11 -2.24 11.89
N GLY A 25 -3.20 -2.77 10.68
CA GLY A 25 -3.70 -2.01 9.54
C GLY A 25 -3.32 -2.65 8.23
N HIS A 26 -2.72 -1.85 7.36
CA HIS A 26 -2.38 -2.29 6.01
C HIS A 26 -1.00 -1.78 5.62
N VAL A 27 -0.37 -2.51 4.70
CA VAL A 27 0.83 -2.06 4.00
C VAL A 27 0.44 -1.91 2.53
N VAL A 28 0.70 -0.74 1.97
CA VAL A 28 0.38 -0.44 0.57
C VAL A 28 1.68 -0.18 -0.16
N GLN A 29 1.92 -0.95 -1.20
CA GLN A 29 3.11 -0.85 -2.05
C GLN A 29 2.73 -0.21 -3.37
N GLY A 30 3.46 0.81 -3.78
CA GLY A 30 3.20 1.49 -5.03
C GLY A 30 4.33 2.43 -5.41
N ILE A 31 4.07 3.29 -6.37
CA ILE A 31 5.06 4.27 -6.82
C ILE A 31 5.27 5.30 -5.72
N ALA A 32 6.53 5.54 -5.37
CA ALA A 32 6.88 6.44 -4.27
C ALA A 32 6.42 7.86 -4.54
N ALA A 33 5.85 8.49 -3.52
CA ALA A 33 5.43 9.88 -3.55
C ALA A 33 5.72 10.52 -2.19
N ARG A 34 5.75 11.84 -2.14
CA ARG A 34 5.96 12.59 -0.90
C ARG A 34 7.16 12.09 -0.09
N GLU A 35 8.26 11.83 -0.79
CA GLU A 35 9.51 11.39 -0.16
C GLU A 35 9.34 10.09 0.63
N GLY A 36 8.53 9.17 0.09
CA GLY A 36 8.34 7.86 0.71
C GLY A 36 7.23 7.82 1.74
N ARG A 37 6.47 8.90 1.92
CA ARG A 37 5.37 8.95 2.88
C ARG A 37 4.01 8.74 2.23
N ALA A 38 3.99 8.43 0.95
CA ALA A 38 2.78 8.11 0.23
C ALA A 38 3.13 7.24 -0.96
N VAL A 39 2.14 6.54 -1.46
CA VAL A 39 2.30 5.74 -2.68
C VAL A 39 1.14 6.04 -3.62
N LEU A 40 1.46 5.99 -4.92
CA LEU A 40 0.48 6.15 -5.97
C LEU A 40 0.09 4.75 -6.45
N VAL A 41 -1.19 4.42 -6.40
CA VAL A 41 -1.68 3.08 -6.75
C VAL A 41 -2.96 3.18 -7.57
N PRO A 42 -3.25 2.17 -8.40
CA PRO A 42 -4.54 2.11 -9.08
C PRO A 42 -5.68 2.00 -8.07
N HIS A 43 -6.75 2.72 -8.30
CA HIS A 43 -7.93 2.64 -7.43
C HIS A 43 -8.43 1.20 -7.29
N ALA A 44 -8.33 0.42 -8.36
CA ALA A 44 -8.78 -0.98 -8.37
C ALA A 44 -8.06 -1.84 -7.34
N LEU A 45 -6.82 -1.47 -6.94
CA LEU A 45 -6.09 -2.21 -5.92
C LEU A 45 -6.86 -2.25 -4.60
N LEU A 46 -7.57 -1.17 -4.29
CA LEU A 46 -8.29 -1.04 -3.03
C LEU A 46 -9.51 -1.96 -2.95
N ASN A 47 -9.94 -2.49 -4.08
CA ASN A 47 -11.04 -3.46 -4.10
C ASN A 47 -10.67 -4.77 -3.41
N TRP A 48 -9.37 -5.02 -3.21
CA TRP A 48 -8.91 -6.20 -2.52
C TRP A 48 -8.93 -6.05 -1.00
N ALA A 49 -9.26 -4.86 -0.50
CA ALA A 49 -9.37 -4.64 0.94
C ALA A 49 -10.51 -5.47 1.51
N GLU A 50 -10.35 -5.89 2.76
CA GLU A 50 -11.36 -6.70 3.42
C GLU A 50 -12.65 -5.91 3.61
N PRO A 51 -13.82 -6.58 3.59
CA PRO A 51 -15.09 -5.89 3.81
C PRO A 51 -15.07 -5.09 5.12
N GLY A 52 -15.58 -3.89 5.05
CA GLY A 52 -15.61 -3.01 6.23
C GLY A 52 -14.34 -2.20 6.44
N THR A 53 -13.32 -2.42 5.61
CA THR A 53 -12.08 -1.66 5.70
C THR A 53 -12.27 -0.26 5.14
N VAL A 54 -11.79 0.74 5.86
CA VAL A 54 -11.79 2.12 5.41
C VAL A 54 -10.34 2.58 5.25
N LEU A 55 -9.98 2.94 4.04
CA LEU A 55 -8.65 3.48 3.73
C LEU A 55 -8.82 4.92 3.23
N ALA A 56 -8.13 5.84 3.87
CA ALA A 56 -8.14 7.23 3.43
C ALA A 56 -7.26 7.36 2.19
N VAL A 57 -7.82 7.91 1.12
CA VAL A 57 -7.09 8.12 -0.12
C VAL A 57 -7.28 9.54 -0.60
N GLU A 58 -6.34 10.00 -1.43
CA GLU A 58 -6.41 11.32 -2.03
C GLU A 58 -6.51 11.17 -3.54
N THR A 59 -7.23 12.06 -4.18
CA THR A 59 -7.34 12.07 -5.63
C THR A 59 -6.04 12.58 -6.24
N THR A 60 -5.79 12.15 -7.48
CA THR A 60 -4.60 12.56 -8.23
C THR A 60 -5.00 13.08 -9.60
N ASP A 61 -4.04 13.67 -10.30
CA ASP A 61 -4.24 14.13 -11.67
C ASP A 61 -4.28 12.97 -12.67
N THR A 62 -3.91 11.79 -12.24
CA THR A 62 -3.89 10.62 -13.10
C THR A 62 -5.19 9.84 -12.94
N ALA A 63 -5.93 9.68 -14.04
CA ALA A 63 -7.20 8.96 -14.03
C ALA A 63 -7.00 7.52 -13.54
N GLY A 64 -7.88 7.08 -12.67
CA GLY A 64 -7.83 5.71 -12.13
C GLY A 64 -6.78 5.47 -11.05
N MET A 65 -6.02 6.50 -10.68
CA MET A 65 -4.98 6.39 -9.67
C MET A 65 -5.35 7.22 -8.44
N VAL A 66 -4.96 6.71 -7.28
CA VAL A 66 -5.15 7.42 -6.01
C VAL A 66 -3.85 7.43 -5.24
N LEU A 67 -3.75 8.36 -4.30
CA LEU A 67 -2.61 8.49 -3.42
C LEU A 67 -2.98 7.97 -2.04
N VAL A 68 -2.16 7.10 -1.50
CA VAL A 68 -2.35 6.56 -0.15
C VAL A 68 -1.19 7.04 0.71
N ALA A 69 -1.48 7.87 1.70
CA ALA A 69 -0.46 8.39 2.61
C ALA A 69 -0.33 7.48 3.82
N GLY A 70 0.88 7.37 4.35
CA GLY A 70 1.14 6.57 5.53
C GLY A 70 2.58 6.74 5.97
N GLU A 71 2.99 5.96 6.95
CA GLU A 71 4.37 5.97 7.41
C GLU A 71 5.20 5.01 6.58
N PRO A 72 6.45 5.37 6.25
CA PRO A 72 7.34 4.42 5.56
C PRO A 72 7.45 3.15 6.38
N VAL A 73 7.41 1.99 5.71
CA VAL A 73 7.54 0.72 6.41
C VAL A 73 8.94 0.59 7.02
N THR A 74 9.03 -0.22 8.07
CA THR A 74 10.33 -0.49 8.70
C THR A 74 11.22 -1.28 7.75
N ALA A 75 12.52 -1.29 8.03
CA ALA A 75 13.47 -2.04 7.23
C ALA A 75 13.13 -3.54 7.18
N ASP A 76 12.64 -4.08 8.30
CA ASP A 76 12.23 -5.47 8.39
C ASP A 76 11.12 -5.79 7.38
N VAL A 77 10.10 -4.95 7.33
CA VAL A 77 8.99 -5.14 6.38
C VAL A 77 9.48 -4.93 4.95
N ARG A 78 10.28 -3.89 4.74
CA ARG A 78 10.80 -3.56 3.40
C ARG A 78 11.58 -4.71 2.80
N GLU A 79 12.36 -5.42 3.60
CA GLU A 79 13.14 -6.57 3.13
C GLU A 79 12.26 -7.72 2.66
N ARG A 80 11.02 -7.77 3.11
CA ARG A 80 10.07 -8.82 2.75
C ARG A 80 9.28 -8.50 1.49
N LEU A 81 9.47 -7.30 0.94
CA LEU A 81 8.76 -6.84 -0.25
C LEU A 81 9.70 -6.80 -1.44
N THR A 82 9.15 -7.00 -2.63
CA THR A 82 9.90 -6.80 -3.87
C THR A 82 9.56 -5.41 -4.40
N LEU A 83 10.52 -4.49 -4.29
CA LEU A 83 10.34 -3.11 -4.68
C LEU A 83 11.27 -2.75 -5.84
N ASP A 84 10.72 -2.10 -6.86
CA ASP A 84 11.53 -1.51 -7.92
C ASP A 84 12.10 -0.18 -7.43
N SER A 85 13.01 0.40 -8.20
CA SER A 85 13.73 1.62 -7.79
C SER A 85 12.81 2.82 -7.57
N ASP A 86 11.67 2.87 -8.24
CA ASP A 86 10.71 3.96 -8.11
C ASP A 86 9.56 3.65 -7.14
N GLU A 87 9.66 2.54 -6.43
CA GLU A 87 8.60 2.06 -5.56
C GLU A 87 8.96 2.15 -4.10
N THR A 88 7.93 2.26 -3.27
CA THR A 88 8.07 2.15 -1.82
C THR A 88 6.79 1.53 -1.25
N ALA A 89 6.75 1.39 0.06
CA ALA A 89 5.57 0.92 0.74
C ALA A 89 5.34 1.78 1.97
N VAL A 90 4.09 1.99 2.30
CA VAL A 90 3.70 2.74 3.49
C VAL A 90 2.79 1.87 4.36
N GLU A 91 2.88 2.09 5.66
CA GLU A 91 2.00 1.46 6.62
C GLU A 91 0.86 2.41 6.93
N VAL A 92 -0.36 1.91 6.79
CA VAL A 92 -1.57 2.68 7.06
C VAL A 92 -2.25 2.04 8.26
N PRO A 93 -2.28 2.72 9.40
CA PRO A 93 -2.93 2.17 10.59
C PRO A 93 -4.42 1.98 10.34
N ARG A 94 -5.00 1.01 11.03
CA ARG A 94 -6.44 0.79 10.96
C ARG A 94 -7.15 2.04 11.45
N CYS A 95 -8.13 2.51 10.67
CA CYS A 95 -8.92 3.65 11.10
C CYS A 95 -9.74 3.25 12.31
N SER A 96 -9.55 4.00 13.39
CA SER A 96 -10.31 3.83 14.60
C SER A 96 -11.64 4.58 14.47
N GLN A 97 -12.69 3.90 14.80
CA GLN A 97 -14.02 4.51 14.80
C GLN A 97 -14.34 5.04 16.19
#